data_aaff6a21ce0f178e40898e376c331021
#
_entry.id   aaff6a21ce0f178e40898e376c331021
#
_cell.length_a   1.000
_cell.length_b   1.000
_cell.length_c   1.000
_cell.angle_alpha   90.00
_cell.angle_beta   90.00
_cell.angle_gamma   90.00
#
_symmetry.space_group_name_H-M   'P 1'
#
loop_
_entity.id
_entity.type
_entity.pdbx_description
1 polymer ?
#
loop_
_entity_poly.entity_id
_entity_poly.type
_entity_poly.pdbx_seq_one_letter_code
_entity_poly.pdbx_strand_id
1 'polypeptide(L)'
;MSEQFQRDWLREHKHYRLQLSGEPDNPDQRIAEDIALLAEKSLELLRSFISKSVTLATYLTILYELSGEQTLTLGGYEFTIHGYLIWIALAYSALTTWLGHLVGNKLQTLNVERQHFEADYRATLLRIRDHSEQIALYRGAPAEQARLTQRFAQIKNNWRALIDREYWFGMFYASYVRISIFIPIFATLPMYLAKKLSFGDIMQTRAAFARVQDGFGWFLDVYKQLIVWAAVVERLARFQEALEQLPATKAPESSGDTLRAENLSLATADGRALISGLDLNVRAPGWLLLDGASGIGKTTLLRTLAGIWPYYRGRITTPGSGTANVGRPFMADKENVGHQCPTYASALHGKMENSGDGVHPQTAQELPSPCGRVPTQNAAAFCVGPGGGAGGGVSPQTPLPDSAPIQHGQVLSLPQRPYLPHDTLRANLCYPARDGIDDAVLIRALEQVGLTRLAGELDREDAWGNRLSGGEQQRLSLARALIARPQILYLDEATNQLDDAAASALIRTLQAALPDCLCLAISHQPAIKALFPQQLDLNRYRAV
;
A
#
# COMPACT_ATOMS: atom_id res chain seq x y z
N MET A 1 -4.11 9.32 -12.65
CA MET A 1 -4.97 8.43 -11.86
C MET A 1 -4.35 8.12 -10.50
N SER A 2 -3.14 7.54 -10.40
CA SER A 2 -2.51 7.21 -9.11
C SER A 2 -2.38 8.41 -8.17
N GLU A 3 -1.86 9.54 -8.64
CA GLU A 3 -1.77 10.77 -7.84
C GLU A 3 -3.13 11.31 -7.38
N GLN A 4 -4.16 11.14 -8.18
CA GLN A 4 -5.51 11.55 -7.81
C GLN A 4 -6.06 10.65 -6.69
N PHE A 5 -5.95 9.32 -6.83
CA PHE A 5 -6.35 8.39 -5.78
C PHE A 5 -5.56 8.60 -4.48
N GLN A 6 -4.24 8.85 -4.55
CA GLN A 6 -3.42 9.18 -3.37
C GLN A 6 -3.93 10.45 -2.67
N ARG A 7 -4.19 11.52 -3.43
CA ARG A 7 -4.73 12.76 -2.89
C ARG A 7 -6.10 12.58 -2.25
N ASP A 8 -7.01 11.88 -2.95
CA ASP A 8 -8.37 11.66 -2.47
C ASP A 8 -8.39 10.74 -1.22
N TRP A 9 -7.49 9.76 -1.16
CA TRP A 9 -7.35 8.87 -0.01
C TRP A 9 -6.79 9.57 1.24
N LEU A 10 -5.80 10.46 1.06
CA LEU A 10 -5.21 11.19 2.19
C LEU A 10 -6.03 12.40 2.61
N ARG A 11 -6.88 12.92 1.72
CA ARG A 11 -7.69 14.11 1.98
C ARG A 11 -8.67 13.87 3.13
N GLU A 12 -8.81 14.90 4.04
CA GLU A 12 -9.80 14.89 5.12
C GLU A 12 -9.75 13.63 6.01
N HIS A 13 -8.58 13.06 6.19
CA HIS A 13 -8.37 11.83 6.98
C HIS A 13 -9.16 10.60 6.47
N LYS A 14 -9.51 10.56 5.16
CA LYS A 14 -10.26 9.44 4.57
C LYS A 14 -9.56 8.09 4.76
N HIS A 15 -8.21 8.06 4.70
CA HIS A 15 -7.41 6.86 4.97
C HIS A 15 -7.72 6.24 6.35
N TYR A 16 -7.86 7.07 7.38
CA TYR A 16 -8.19 6.60 8.73
C TYR A 16 -9.66 6.15 8.84
N ARG A 17 -10.59 6.93 8.27
CA ARG A 17 -12.02 6.61 8.30
C ARG A 17 -12.34 5.33 7.51
N LEU A 18 -11.66 5.12 6.39
CA LEU A 18 -11.77 3.89 5.60
C LEU A 18 -11.32 2.67 6.42
N GLN A 19 -10.24 2.81 7.19
CA GLN A 19 -9.77 1.75 8.09
C GLN A 19 -10.78 1.42 9.18
N LEU A 20 -11.56 2.42 9.67
CA LEU A 20 -12.62 2.19 10.65
C LEU A 20 -13.82 1.45 10.08
N SER A 21 -14.14 1.61 8.80
CA SER A 21 -15.24 0.89 8.13
C SER A 21 -14.88 -0.54 7.76
N GLY A 22 -13.58 -0.87 7.70
CA GLY A 22 -13.09 -2.21 7.33
C GLY A 22 -13.22 -2.57 5.84
N GLU A 23 -13.74 -1.66 5.00
CA GLU A 23 -13.90 -1.86 3.56
C GLU A 23 -13.46 -0.60 2.78
N PRO A 24 -12.84 -0.75 1.60
CA PRO A 24 -12.31 -1.98 1.01
C PRO A 24 -10.98 -2.40 1.62
N ASP A 25 -10.69 -3.69 1.56
CA ASP A 25 -9.42 -4.26 1.99
C ASP A 25 -8.26 -3.80 1.09
N ASN A 26 -7.09 -3.52 1.70
CA ASN A 26 -5.81 -3.20 1.06
C ASN A 26 -5.86 -1.99 0.08
N PRO A 27 -6.13 -0.76 0.54
CA PRO A 27 -6.14 0.44 -0.29
C PRO A 27 -4.77 0.74 -0.93
N ASP A 28 -3.67 0.38 -0.27
CA ASP A 28 -2.30 0.44 -0.77
C ASP A 28 -2.11 -0.37 -2.05
N GLN A 29 -2.63 -1.60 -2.10
CA GLN A 29 -2.59 -2.47 -3.27
C GLN A 29 -3.41 -1.89 -4.43
N ARG A 30 -4.57 -1.27 -4.15
CA ARG A 30 -5.40 -0.63 -5.17
C ARG A 30 -4.66 0.51 -5.87
N ILE A 31 -3.94 1.34 -5.10
CA ILE A 31 -3.21 2.50 -5.62
C ILE A 31 -1.90 2.09 -6.30
N ALA A 32 -1.15 1.14 -5.73
CA ALA A 32 0.16 0.76 -6.23
C ALA A 32 0.10 -0.25 -7.39
N GLU A 33 -0.77 -1.27 -7.30
CA GLU A 33 -0.78 -2.40 -8.23
C GLU A 33 -1.95 -2.36 -9.21
N ASP A 34 -3.19 -2.20 -8.73
CA ASP A 34 -4.38 -2.32 -9.58
C ASP A 34 -4.45 -1.25 -10.67
N ILE A 35 -4.00 -0.01 -10.40
CA ILE A 35 -3.96 1.05 -11.42
C ILE A 35 -2.94 0.74 -12.51
N ALA A 36 -1.76 0.24 -12.13
CA ALA A 36 -0.74 -0.16 -13.10
C ALA A 36 -1.22 -1.35 -13.94
N LEU A 37 -1.83 -2.34 -13.29
CA LEU A 37 -2.39 -3.52 -13.94
C LEU A 37 -3.55 -3.16 -14.89
N LEU A 38 -4.40 -2.21 -14.52
CA LEU A 38 -5.47 -1.69 -15.39
C LEU A 38 -4.88 -1.11 -16.68
N ALA A 39 -3.87 -0.25 -16.57
CA ALA A 39 -3.23 0.37 -17.73
C ALA A 39 -2.55 -0.68 -18.63
N GLU A 40 -1.78 -1.59 -18.05
CA GLU A 40 -1.09 -2.67 -18.78
C GLU A 40 -2.08 -3.55 -19.52
N LYS A 41 -3.10 -4.07 -18.82
CA LYS A 41 -4.09 -4.98 -19.41
C LYS A 41 -4.98 -4.31 -20.44
N SER A 42 -5.34 -3.04 -20.25
CA SER A 42 -6.11 -2.29 -21.25
C SER A 42 -5.34 -2.11 -22.56
N LEU A 43 -4.05 -1.75 -22.47
CA LEU A 43 -3.19 -1.61 -23.64
C LEU A 43 -2.93 -2.97 -24.33
N GLU A 44 -2.68 -4.02 -23.56
CA GLU A 44 -2.50 -5.38 -24.08
C GLU A 44 -3.74 -5.87 -24.84
N LEU A 45 -4.93 -5.72 -24.24
CA LEU A 45 -6.20 -6.08 -24.85
C LEU A 45 -6.46 -5.29 -26.13
N LEU A 46 -6.28 -3.98 -26.12
CA LEU A 46 -6.49 -3.12 -27.28
C LEU A 46 -5.55 -3.48 -28.43
N ARG A 47 -4.23 -3.60 -28.15
CA ARG A 47 -3.23 -3.98 -29.15
C ARG A 47 -3.53 -5.37 -29.73
N SER A 48 -3.85 -6.33 -28.88
CA SER A 48 -4.16 -7.69 -29.25
C SER A 48 -5.44 -7.75 -30.11
N PHE A 49 -6.49 -7.03 -29.73
CA PHE A 49 -7.74 -6.94 -30.49
C PHE A 49 -7.51 -6.38 -31.90
N ILE A 50 -6.83 -5.24 -32.03
CA ILE A 50 -6.56 -4.62 -33.34
C ILE A 50 -5.74 -5.58 -34.21
N SER A 51 -4.64 -6.12 -33.67
CA SER A 51 -3.74 -7.02 -34.43
C SER A 51 -4.46 -8.28 -34.90
N LYS A 52 -5.24 -8.92 -34.02
CA LYS A 52 -5.97 -10.16 -34.37
C LYS A 52 -7.14 -9.91 -35.30
N SER A 53 -7.86 -8.79 -35.17
CA SER A 53 -8.94 -8.41 -36.07
C SER A 53 -8.44 -8.17 -37.50
N VAL A 54 -7.34 -7.44 -37.65
CA VAL A 54 -6.73 -7.20 -38.97
C VAL A 54 -6.24 -8.52 -39.57
N THR A 55 -5.54 -9.34 -38.79
CA THR A 55 -5.05 -10.65 -39.24
C THR A 55 -6.21 -11.54 -39.66
N LEU A 56 -7.26 -11.64 -38.84
CA LEU A 56 -8.43 -12.47 -39.15
C LEU A 56 -9.14 -12.02 -40.41
N ALA A 57 -9.38 -10.70 -40.58
CA ALA A 57 -10.00 -10.16 -41.78
C ALA A 57 -9.19 -10.47 -43.04
N THR A 58 -7.87 -10.25 -43.00
CA THR A 58 -6.96 -10.52 -44.13
C THR A 58 -6.99 -12.00 -44.52
N TYR A 59 -6.83 -12.91 -43.56
CA TYR A 59 -6.74 -14.33 -43.88
C TYR A 59 -8.11 -14.96 -44.17
N LEU A 60 -9.21 -14.41 -43.68
CA LEU A 60 -10.57 -14.79 -44.11
C LEU A 60 -10.79 -14.46 -45.57
N THR A 61 -10.35 -13.28 -46.05
CA THR A 61 -10.46 -12.91 -47.46
C THR A 61 -9.63 -13.85 -48.34
N ILE A 62 -8.37 -14.11 -47.96
CA ILE A 62 -7.50 -15.05 -48.67
C ILE A 62 -8.12 -16.46 -48.70
N LEU A 63 -8.65 -16.93 -47.57
CA LEU A 63 -9.27 -18.26 -47.49
C LEU A 63 -10.54 -18.34 -48.32
N TYR A 64 -11.30 -17.26 -48.41
CA TYR A 64 -12.50 -17.17 -49.25
C TYR A 64 -12.15 -17.30 -50.75
N GLU A 65 -11.14 -16.55 -51.22
CA GLU A 65 -10.66 -16.60 -52.62
C GLU A 65 -10.12 -17.99 -52.99
N LEU A 66 -9.33 -18.61 -52.10
CA LEU A 66 -8.75 -19.95 -52.33
C LEU A 66 -9.77 -21.09 -52.20
N SER A 67 -10.89 -20.86 -51.55
CA SER A 67 -11.93 -21.89 -51.38
C SER A 67 -12.62 -22.30 -52.66
N GLY A 68 -12.76 -21.39 -53.63
CA GLY A 68 -13.52 -21.63 -54.84
C GLY A 68 -14.98 -22.05 -54.56
N GLU A 69 -15.63 -22.63 -55.57
CA GLU A 69 -16.99 -23.17 -55.48
C GLU A 69 -16.95 -24.70 -55.37
N GLN A 70 -17.59 -25.23 -54.32
CA GLN A 70 -17.81 -26.66 -54.17
C GLN A 70 -19.29 -27.00 -54.27
N THR A 71 -19.65 -27.88 -55.19
CA THR A 71 -21.00 -28.44 -55.31
C THR A 71 -21.07 -29.73 -54.51
N LEU A 72 -21.86 -29.75 -53.45
CA LEU A 72 -22.18 -30.91 -52.65
C LEU A 72 -23.55 -31.47 -53.08
N THR A 73 -23.58 -32.70 -53.61
CA THR A 73 -24.82 -33.40 -53.88
C THR A 73 -25.21 -34.23 -52.64
N LEU A 74 -26.20 -33.76 -51.89
CA LEU A 74 -26.75 -34.47 -50.74
C LEU A 74 -28.24 -34.80 -51.04
N GLY A 75 -28.57 -36.09 -51.11
CA GLY A 75 -29.96 -36.55 -51.27
C GLY A 75 -30.65 -36.09 -52.58
N GLY A 76 -29.89 -35.84 -53.67
CA GLY A 76 -30.43 -35.40 -54.95
C GLY A 76 -30.56 -33.89 -55.14
N TYR A 77 -30.17 -33.10 -54.17
CA TYR A 77 -30.06 -31.63 -54.25
C TYR A 77 -28.60 -31.22 -54.37
N GLU A 78 -28.33 -30.32 -55.34
CA GLU A 78 -26.99 -29.72 -55.51
C GLU A 78 -26.91 -28.42 -54.74
N PHE A 79 -26.07 -28.36 -53.71
CA PHE A 79 -25.77 -27.18 -52.95
C PHE A 79 -24.37 -26.65 -53.33
N THR A 80 -24.33 -25.44 -53.89
CA THR A 80 -23.05 -24.76 -54.16
C THR A 80 -22.67 -23.92 -52.94
N ILE A 81 -21.62 -24.31 -52.25
CA ILE A 81 -21.12 -23.60 -51.08
C ILE A 81 -19.88 -22.80 -51.49
N HIS A 82 -20.01 -21.47 -51.43
CA HIS A 82 -18.89 -20.55 -51.59
C HIS A 82 -18.13 -20.40 -50.28
N GLY A 83 -16.79 -20.40 -50.30
CA GLY A 83 -16.00 -20.22 -49.09
C GLY A 83 -16.07 -21.40 -48.10
N TYR A 84 -16.26 -22.62 -48.56
CA TYR A 84 -16.47 -23.82 -47.72
C TYR A 84 -15.33 -24.03 -46.70
N LEU A 85 -14.09 -23.60 -46.99
CA LEU A 85 -12.96 -23.71 -46.07
C LEU A 85 -13.11 -22.82 -44.83
N ILE A 86 -13.83 -21.71 -44.94
CA ILE A 86 -14.13 -20.82 -43.78
C ILE A 86 -15.08 -21.59 -42.84
N TRP A 87 -16.12 -22.24 -43.37
CA TRP A 87 -17.07 -22.99 -42.57
C TRP A 87 -16.41 -24.19 -41.88
N ILE A 88 -15.47 -24.88 -42.56
CA ILE A 88 -14.67 -25.95 -41.98
C ILE A 88 -13.79 -25.39 -40.84
N ALA A 89 -13.14 -24.25 -41.05
CA ALA A 89 -12.33 -23.61 -40.02
C ALA A 89 -13.14 -23.22 -38.80
N LEU A 90 -14.35 -22.66 -39.01
CA LEU A 90 -15.27 -22.25 -37.95
C LEU A 90 -15.77 -23.47 -37.16
N ALA A 91 -16.26 -24.50 -37.85
CA ALA A 91 -16.74 -25.73 -37.22
C ALA A 91 -15.65 -26.43 -36.41
N TYR A 92 -14.43 -26.54 -36.99
CA TYR A 92 -13.29 -27.11 -36.29
C TYR A 92 -12.86 -26.28 -35.07
N SER A 93 -12.81 -24.98 -35.18
CA SER A 93 -12.47 -24.08 -34.07
C SER A 93 -13.54 -24.17 -32.96
N ALA A 94 -14.84 -24.19 -33.30
CA ALA A 94 -15.92 -24.32 -32.34
C ALA A 94 -15.86 -25.68 -31.60
N LEU A 95 -15.68 -26.78 -32.36
CA LEU A 95 -15.54 -28.13 -31.78
C LEU A 95 -14.36 -28.19 -30.81
N THR A 96 -13.23 -27.66 -31.23
CA THR A 96 -12.00 -27.69 -30.42
C THR A 96 -12.11 -26.84 -29.19
N THR A 97 -12.74 -25.67 -29.29
CA THR A 97 -13.05 -24.81 -28.18
C THR A 97 -13.90 -25.53 -27.14
N TRP A 98 -14.95 -26.18 -27.59
CA TRP A 98 -15.83 -26.96 -26.72
C TRP A 98 -15.10 -28.12 -26.03
N LEU A 99 -14.32 -28.91 -26.77
CA LEU A 99 -13.51 -30.01 -26.23
C LEU A 99 -12.42 -29.47 -25.27
N GLY A 100 -11.74 -28.38 -25.64
CA GLY A 100 -10.73 -27.74 -24.81
C GLY A 100 -11.30 -27.24 -23.48
N HIS A 101 -12.53 -26.72 -23.49
CA HIS A 101 -13.22 -26.32 -22.27
C HIS A 101 -13.51 -27.53 -21.36
N LEU A 102 -13.98 -28.64 -21.92
CA LEU A 102 -14.22 -29.87 -21.15
C LEU A 102 -12.95 -30.40 -20.47
N VAL A 103 -11.82 -30.40 -21.18
CA VAL A 103 -10.55 -30.92 -20.66
C VAL A 103 -9.90 -29.91 -19.70
N GLY A 104 -9.99 -28.60 -20.00
CA GLY A 104 -9.28 -27.54 -19.30
C GLY A 104 -10.01 -26.96 -18.08
N ASN A 105 -11.30 -27.24 -17.88
CA ASN A 105 -12.12 -26.60 -16.85
C ASN A 105 -11.52 -26.74 -15.43
N LYS A 106 -11.06 -27.93 -15.06
CA LYS A 106 -10.45 -28.18 -13.74
C LYS A 106 -9.08 -27.52 -13.56
N LEU A 107 -8.37 -27.17 -14.62
CA LEU A 107 -7.07 -26.54 -14.57
C LEU A 107 -7.13 -25.15 -13.90
N GLN A 108 -8.17 -24.38 -14.20
CA GLN A 108 -8.36 -23.06 -13.62
C GLN A 108 -8.59 -23.15 -12.10
N THR A 109 -9.44 -24.06 -11.65
CA THR A 109 -9.71 -24.29 -10.22
C THR A 109 -8.43 -24.69 -9.48
N LEU A 110 -7.67 -25.66 -10.03
CA LEU A 110 -6.42 -26.12 -9.43
C LEU A 110 -5.35 -25.01 -9.37
N ASN A 111 -5.29 -24.13 -10.35
CA ASN A 111 -4.38 -22.99 -10.33
C ASN A 111 -4.76 -21.93 -9.25
N VAL A 112 -6.05 -21.68 -9.06
CA VAL A 112 -6.54 -20.79 -7.99
C VAL A 112 -6.23 -21.40 -6.61
N GLU A 113 -6.51 -22.69 -6.42
CA GLU A 113 -6.17 -23.43 -5.19
C GLU A 113 -4.67 -23.41 -4.91
N ARG A 114 -3.82 -23.55 -5.95
CA ARG A 114 -2.37 -23.44 -5.82
C ARG A 114 -1.96 -22.10 -5.23
N GLN A 115 -2.45 -21.00 -5.79
CA GLN A 115 -2.15 -19.66 -5.30
C GLN A 115 -2.58 -19.49 -3.84
N HIS A 116 -3.73 -20.02 -3.47
CA HIS A 116 -4.24 -19.99 -2.10
C HIS A 116 -3.32 -20.76 -1.13
N PHE A 117 -2.95 -22.00 -1.45
CA PHE A 117 -2.06 -22.81 -0.61
C PHE A 117 -0.66 -22.22 -0.49
N GLU A 118 -0.11 -21.65 -1.59
CA GLU A 118 1.19 -20.96 -1.57
C GLU A 118 1.14 -19.69 -0.70
N ALA A 119 0.04 -18.91 -0.77
CA ALA A 119 -0.16 -17.74 0.08
C ALA A 119 -0.24 -18.11 1.57
N ASP A 120 -1.01 -19.14 1.92
CA ASP A 120 -1.13 -19.66 3.28
C ASP A 120 0.21 -20.15 3.86
N TYR A 121 0.99 -20.85 3.03
CA TYR A 121 2.32 -21.32 3.41
C TYR A 121 3.27 -20.14 3.66
N ARG A 122 3.28 -19.15 2.76
CA ARG A 122 4.07 -17.92 2.91
C ARG A 122 3.66 -17.15 4.17
N ALA A 123 2.37 -16.99 4.43
CA ALA A 123 1.87 -16.33 5.64
C ALA A 123 2.33 -17.05 6.90
N THR A 124 2.38 -18.39 6.90
CA THR A 124 2.90 -19.18 8.02
C THR A 124 4.40 -18.92 8.24
N LEU A 125 5.20 -18.89 7.16
CA LEU A 125 6.63 -18.58 7.24
C LEU A 125 6.90 -17.17 7.77
N LEU A 126 6.14 -16.17 7.30
CA LEU A 126 6.24 -14.80 7.78
C LEU A 126 5.94 -14.71 9.29
N ARG A 127 4.88 -15.39 9.74
CA ARG A 127 4.54 -15.45 11.18
C ARG A 127 5.66 -16.05 12.03
N ILE A 128 6.31 -17.11 11.56
CA ILE A 128 7.44 -17.73 12.24
C ILE A 128 8.62 -16.76 12.32
N ARG A 129 8.90 -16.04 11.23
CA ARG A 129 9.95 -15.01 11.21
C ARG A 129 9.67 -13.89 12.20
N ASP A 130 8.47 -13.36 12.20
CA ASP A 130 8.07 -12.20 13.00
C ASP A 130 8.00 -12.53 14.50
N HIS A 131 7.78 -13.80 14.85
CA HIS A 131 7.69 -14.28 16.23
C HIS A 131 8.81 -15.27 16.60
N SER A 132 9.96 -15.19 15.94
CA SER A 132 11.05 -16.15 16.08
C SER A 132 11.57 -16.27 17.52
N GLU A 133 11.68 -15.16 18.25
CA GLU A 133 12.10 -15.13 19.65
C GLU A 133 11.10 -15.86 20.56
N GLN A 134 9.80 -15.56 20.41
CA GLN A 134 8.76 -16.20 21.21
C GLN A 134 8.70 -17.71 20.95
N ILE A 135 8.80 -18.13 19.68
CA ILE A 135 8.82 -19.54 19.31
C ILE A 135 10.05 -20.23 19.93
N ALA A 136 11.21 -19.58 19.93
CA ALA A 136 12.41 -20.11 20.56
C ALA A 136 12.26 -20.24 22.08
N LEU A 137 11.72 -19.22 22.76
CA LEU A 137 11.46 -19.22 24.20
C LEU A 137 10.48 -20.34 24.61
N TYR A 138 9.42 -20.56 23.84
CA TYR A 138 8.46 -21.65 24.07
C TYR A 138 8.96 -23.02 23.60
N ARG A 139 10.16 -23.11 22.99
CA ARG A 139 10.67 -24.33 22.35
C ARG A 139 9.68 -24.92 21.33
N GLY A 140 8.94 -24.03 20.66
CA GLY A 140 7.83 -24.38 19.76
C GLY A 140 8.23 -24.86 18.36
N ALA A 141 9.53 -24.93 18.04
CA ALA A 141 10.02 -25.29 16.70
C ALA A 141 9.44 -26.61 16.14
N PRO A 142 9.28 -27.70 16.93
CA PRO A 142 8.70 -28.94 16.41
C PRO A 142 7.21 -28.78 16.02
N ALA A 143 6.45 -27.98 16.78
CA ALA A 143 5.05 -27.73 16.48
C ALA A 143 4.88 -26.90 15.19
N GLU A 144 5.71 -25.86 15.01
CA GLU A 144 5.71 -25.06 13.79
C GLU A 144 6.18 -25.86 12.58
N GLN A 145 7.16 -26.75 12.74
CA GLN A 145 7.61 -27.67 11.70
C GLN A 145 6.46 -28.61 11.26
N ALA A 146 5.70 -29.16 12.19
CA ALA A 146 4.55 -30.00 11.87
C ALA A 146 3.49 -29.22 11.05
N ARG A 147 3.18 -27.98 11.44
CA ARG A 147 2.27 -27.08 10.70
C ARG A 147 2.78 -26.79 9.29
N LEU A 148 4.05 -26.44 9.14
CA LEU A 148 4.67 -26.19 7.83
C LEU A 148 4.61 -27.45 6.95
N THR A 149 4.90 -28.63 7.51
CA THR A 149 4.84 -29.90 6.79
C THR A 149 3.42 -30.20 6.29
N GLN A 150 2.40 -29.94 7.12
CA GLN A 150 1.00 -30.10 6.75
C GLN A 150 0.60 -29.13 5.61
N ARG A 151 0.96 -27.84 5.70
CA ARG A 151 0.71 -26.85 4.65
C ARG A 151 1.42 -27.20 3.35
N PHE A 152 2.67 -27.62 3.44
CA PHE A 152 3.45 -28.04 2.27
C PHE A 152 2.88 -29.31 1.61
N ALA A 153 2.31 -30.24 2.40
CA ALA A 153 1.62 -31.41 1.85
C ALA A 153 0.39 -31.03 1.00
N GLN A 154 -0.35 -29.98 1.37
CA GLN A 154 -1.45 -29.46 0.56
C GLN A 154 -0.95 -28.94 -0.79
N ILE A 155 0.12 -28.15 -0.81
CA ILE A 155 0.78 -27.67 -2.04
C ILE A 155 1.19 -28.87 -2.90
N LYS A 156 1.89 -29.86 -2.34
CA LYS A 156 2.36 -31.05 -3.05
C LYS A 156 1.22 -31.86 -3.68
N ASN A 157 0.10 -32.02 -2.98
CA ASN A 157 -1.06 -32.75 -3.49
C ASN A 157 -1.75 -32.00 -4.63
N ASN A 158 -1.92 -30.69 -4.49
CA ASN A 158 -2.46 -29.85 -5.55
C ASN A 158 -1.55 -29.86 -6.79
N TRP A 159 -0.23 -29.77 -6.61
CA TRP A 159 0.74 -29.84 -7.70
C TRP A 159 0.65 -31.15 -8.48
N ARG A 160 0.46 -32.28 -7.79
CA ARG A 160 0.28 -33.58 -8.48
C ARG A 160 -0.98 -33.60 -9.34
N ALA A 161 -2.08 -33.10 -8.79
CA ALA A 161 -3.34 -33.00 -9.53
C ALA A 161 -3.22 -32.04 -10.73
N LEU A 162 -2.48 -30.93 -10.56
CA LEU A 162 -2.23 -29.94 -11.61
C LEU A 162 -1.40 -30.54 -12.74
N ILE A 163 -0.27 -31.21 -12.43
CA ILE A 163 0.62 -31.84 -13.42
C ILE A 163 -0.15 -32.91 -14.22
N ASP A 164 -0.96 -33.74 -13.56
CA ASP A 164 -1.76 -34.74 -14.25
C ASP A 164 -2.74 -34.10 -15.24
N ARG A 165 -3.41 -33.03 -14.86
CA ARG A 165 -4.32 -32.28 -15.72
C ARG A 165 -3.61 -31.53 -16.85
N GLU A 166 -2.47 -30.91 -16.57
CA GLU A 166 -1.65 -30.26 -17.60
C GLU A 166 -1.12 -31.24 -18.62
N TYR A 167 -0.75 -32.46 -18.20
CA TYR A 167 -0.33 -33.52 -19.12
C TYR A 167 -1.45 -33.89 -20.11
N TRP A 168 -2.66 -34.17 -19.61
CA TRP A 168 -3.78 -34.52 -20.48
C TRP A 168 -4.22 -33.36 -21.37
N PHE A 169 -4.21 -32.15 -20.86
CA PHE A 169 -4.50 -30.96 -21.67
C PHE A 169 -3.43 -30.73 -22.73
N GLY A 170 -2.16 -30.93 -22.40
CA GLY A 170 -1.04 -30.84 -23.35
C GLY A 170 -1.13 -31.89 -24.45
N MET A 171 -1.47 -33.12 -24.12
CA MET A 171 -1.71 -34.21 -25.11
C MET A 171 -2.88 -33.88 -26.04
N PHE A 172 -3.98 -33.35 -25.48
CA PHE A 172 -5.11 -32.89 -26.28
C PHE A 172 -4.69 -31.76 -27.22
N TYR A 173 -3.99 -30.74 -26.72
CA TYR A 173 -3.55 -29.59 -27.51
C TYR A 173 -2.57 -30.02 -28.63
N ALA A 174 -1.60 -30.87 -28.31
CA ALA A 174 -0.66 -31.37 -29.30
C ALA A 174 -1.37 -32.17 -30.42
N SER A 175 -2.35 -33.00 -30.06
CA SER A 175 -3.15 -33.76 -31.02
C SER A 175 -3.99 -32.85 -31.91
N TYR A 176 -4.62 -31.84 -31.30
CA TYR A 176 -5.38 -30.84 -32.01
C TYR A 176 -4.54 -30.12 -33.06
N VAL A 177 -3.37 -29.57 -32.66
CA VAL A 177 -2.48 -28.87 -33.60
C VAL A 177 -2.04 -29.79 -34.75
N ARG A 178 -1.75 -31.06 -34.48
CA ARG A 178 -1.38 -32.03 -35.51
C ARG A 178 -2.50 -32.32 -36.50
N ILE A 179 -3.71 -32.55 -36.02
CA ILE A 179 -4.90 -32.80 -36.84
C ILE A 179 -5.23 -31.55 -37.68
N SER A 180 -5.14 -30.38 -37.12
CA SER A 180 -5.39 -29.08 -37.77
C SER A 180 -4.57 -28.87 -39.05
N ILE A 181 -3.36 -29.43 -39.13
CA ILE A 181 -2.49 -29.34 -40.32
C ILE A 181 -3.08 -30.10 -41.51
N PHE A 182 -3.72 -31.24 -41.25
CA PHE A 182 -4.21 -32.15 -42.31
C PHE A 182 -5.59 -31.74 -42.84
N ILE A 183 -6.42 -31.06 -42.05
CA ILE A 183 -7.79 -30.71 -42.44
C ILE A 183 -7.83 -29.90 -43.74
N PRO A 184 -7.12 -28.75 -43.90
CA PRO A 184 -7.15 -28.00 -45.15
C PRO A 184 -6.54 -28.78 -46.32
N ILE A 185 -5.56 -29.63 -46.08
CA ILE A 185 -4.94 -30.49 -47.12
C ILE A 185 -5.98 -31.45 -47.66
N PHE A 186 -6.67 -32.21 -46.78
CA PHE A 186 -7.71 -33.14 -47.22
C PHE A 186 -8.93 -32.44 -47.83
N ALA A 187 -9.30 -31.25 -47.34
CA ALA A 187 -10.40 -30.47 -47.86
C ALA A 187 -10.11 -29.93 -49.29
N THR A 188 -8.84 -29.63 -49.63
CA THR A 188 -8.46 -29.12 -50.94
C THR A 188 -7.98 -30.21 -51.89
N LEU A 189 -7.73 -31.45 -51.43
CA LEU A 189 -7.22 -32.54 -52.21
C LEU A 189 -8.09 -32.89 -53.45
N PRO A 190 -9.44 -32.91 -53.39
CA PRO A 190 -10.28 -33.15 -54.58
C PRO A 190 -10.05 -32.13 -55.69
N MET A 191 -9.90 -30.83 -55.33
CA MET A 191 -9.65 -29.77 -56.29
C MET A 191 -8.26 -29.86 -56.93
N TYR A 192 -7.26 -30.27 -56.14
CA TYR A 192 -5.92 -30.53 -56.65
C TYR A 192 -5.89 -31.68 -57.63
N LEU A 193 -6.55 -32.82 -57.33
CA LEU A 193 -6.68 -33.96 -58.26
C LEU A 193 -7.45 -33.57 -59.52
N ALA A 194 -8.41 -32.68 -59.43
CA ALA A 194 -9.14 -32.12 -60.55
C ALA A 194 -8.32 -31.06 -61.35
N LYS A 195 -7.05 -30.85 -60.97
CA LYS A 195 -6.13 -29.83 -61.56
C LYS A 195 -6.65 -28.40 -61.53
N LYS A 196 -7.57 -28.09 -60.60
CA LYS A 196 -8.09 -26.73 -60.35
C LYS A 196 -7.21 -25.90 -59.42
N LEU A 197 -6.39 -26.54 -58.60
CA LEU A 197 -5.46 -25.93 -57.68
C LEU A 197 -4.04 -26.45 -57.90
N SER A 198 -3.04 -25.57 -57.69
CA SER A 198 -1.64 -25.97 -57.65
C SER A 198 -1.22 -26.45 -56.27
N PHE A 199 -0.07 -27.09 -56.15
CA PHE A 199 0.51 -27.47 -54.87
C PHE A 199 0.79 -26.22 -53.96
N GLY A 200 1.17 -25.11 -54.60
CA GLY A 200 1.38 -23.83 -53.94
C GLY A 200 0.09 -23.33 -53.26
N ASP A 201 -1.06 -23.44 -53.92
CA ASP A 201 -2.37 -23.03 -53.39
C ASP A 201 -2.76 -23.91 -52.18
N ILE A 202 -2.44 -25.21 -52.18
CA ILE A 202 -2.65 -26.08 -51.00
C ILE A 202 -1.84 -25.57 -49.80
N MET A 203 -0.55 -25.21 -50.00
CA MET A 203 0.31 -24.74 -48.94
C MET A 203 -0.14 -23.35 -48.44
N GLN A 204 -0.58 -22.46 -49.33
CA GLN A 204 -1.15 -21.17 -48.97
C GLN A 204 -2.46 -21.31 -48.20
N THR A 205 -3.36 -22.21 -48.65
CA THR A 205 -4.60 -22.51 -47.95
C THR A 205 -4.34 -23.04 -46.52
N ARG A 206 -3.35 -23.95 -46.38
CA ARG A 206 -2.94 -24.45 -45.06
C ARG A 206 -2.46 -23.31 -44.15
N ALA A 207 -1.63 -22.41 -44.67
CA ALA A 207 -1.13 -21.27 -43.89
C ALA A 207 -2.25 -20.30 -43.51
N ALA A 208 -3.16 -19.99 -44.45
CA ALA A 208 -4.32 -19.14 -44.19
C ALA A 208 -5.27 -19.76 -43.16
N PHE A 209 -5.55 -21.09 -43.31
CA PHE A 209 -6.39 -21.81 -42.36
C PHE A 209 -5.83 -21.76 -40.93
N ALA A 210 -4.53 -21.98 -40.75
CA ALA A 210 -3.87 -21.88 -39.44
C ALA A 210 -4.02 -20.49 -38.83
N ARG A 211 -3.87 -19.41 -39.62
CA ARG A 211 -4.04 -18.03 -39.14
C ARG A 211 -5.49 -17.70 -38.77
N VAL A 212 -6.45 -18.22 -39.51
CA VAL A 212 -7.88 -18.08 -39.17
C VAL A 212 -8.20 -18.80 -37.86
N GLN A 213 -7.66 -20.01 -37.68
CA GLN A 213 -7.78 -20.75 -36.42
C GLN A 213 -7.18 -20.00 -35.23
N ASP A 214 -5.95 -19.46 -35.38
CA ASP A 214 -5.29 -18.64 -34.35
C ASP A 214 -6.16 -17.41 -34.00
N GLY A 215 -6.84 -16.83 -35.00
CA GLY A 215 -7.75 -15.72 -34.80
C GLY A 215 -8.97 -16.09 -33.96
N PHE A 216 -9.60 -17.25 -34.24
CA PHE A 216 -10.73 -17.73 -33.44
C PHE A 216 -10.30 -18.21 -32.05
N GLY A 217 -9.13 -18.86 -31.92
CA GLY A 217 -8.57 -19.30 -30.63
C GLY A 217 -8.30 -18.10 -29.70
N TRP A 218 -7.93 -16.94 -30.25
CA TRP A 218 -7.67 -15.73 -29.48
C TRP A 218 -8.87 -15.27 -28.62
N PHE A 219 -10.11 -15.45 -29.09
CA PHE A 219 -11.29 -15.07 -28.30
C PHE A 219 -11.39 -15.82 -26.97
N LEU A 220 -10.89 -17.05 -26.90
CA LEU A 220 -10.84 -17.82 -25.66
C LEU A 220 -9.74 -17.32 -24.71
N ASP A 221 -8.59 -17.00 -25.26
CA ASP A 221 -7.47 -16.49 -24.45
C ASP A 221 -7.78 -15.10 -23.90
N VAL A 222 -8.41 -14.24 -24.73
CA VAL A 222 -8.86 -12.90 -24.32
C VAL A 222 -9.92 -12.96 -23.23
N TYR A 223 -10.81 -13.95 -23.26
CA TYR A 223 -11.85 -14.07 -22.24
C TYR A 223 -11.29 -14.13 -20.81
N LYS A 224 -10.19 -14.89 -20.60
CA LYS A 224 -9.49 -14.95 -19.31
C LYS A 224 -8.90 -13.59 -18.91
N GLN A 225 -8.29 -12.89 -19.87
CA GLN A 225 -7.72 -11.56 -19.63
C GLN A 225 -8.81 -10.52 -19.35
N LEU A 226 -9.97 -10.62 -20.01
CA LEU A 226 -11.13 -9.77 -19.76
C LEU A 226 -11.69 -9.96 -18.35
N ILE A 227 -11.74 -11.20 -17.83
CA ILE A 227 -12.17 -11.46 -16.44
C ILE A 227 -11.22 -10.78 -15.46
N VAL A 228 -9.91 -10.91 -15.66
CA VAL A 228 -8.91 -10.25 -14.79
C VAL A 228 -9.04 -8.75 -14.88
N TRP A 229 -9.15 -8.20 -16.09
CA TRP A 229 -9.34 -6.77 -16.32
C TRP A 229 -10.64 -6.24 -15.67
N ALA A 230 -11.75 -6.95 -15.86
CA ALA A 230 -13.04 -6.59 -15.26
C ALA A 230 -12.98 -6.60 -13.72
N ALA A 231 -12.31 -7.60 -13.13
CA ALA A 231 -12.11 -7.66 -11.67
C ALA A 231 -11.28 -6.49 -11.14
N VAL A 232 -10.25 -6.04 -11.89
CA VAL A 232 -9.45 -4.85 -11.53
C VAL A 232 -10.31 -3.59 -11.59
N VAL A 233 -11.10 -3.42 -12.67
CA VAL A 233 -12.03 -2.29 -12.82
C VAL A 233 -13.03 -2.26 -11.66
N GLU A 234 -13.64 -3.39 -11.33
CA GLU A 234 -14.61 -3.49 -10.25
C GLU A 234 -13.99 -3.14 -8.89
N ARG A 235 -12.78 -3.60 -8.60
CA ARG A 235 -12.09 -3.27 -7.35
C ARG A 235 -11.77 -1.78 -7.23
N LEU A 236 -11.30 -1.16 -8.31
CA LEU A 236 -11.03 0.29 -8.33
C LEU A 236 -12.32 1.11 -8.22
N ALA A 237 -13.40 0.68 -8.88
CA ALA A 237 -14.70 1.32 -8.76
C ALA A 237 -15.25 1.25 -7.33
N ARG A 238 -15.20 0.09 -6.68
CA ARG A 238 -15.59 -0.07 -5.27
C ARG A 238 -14.73 0.78 -4.33
N PHE A 239 -13.42 0.88 -4.61
CA PHE A 239 -12.54 1.74 -3.81
C PHE A 239 -12.92 3.21 -3.94
N GLN A 240 -13.20 3.68 -5.16
CA GLN A 240 -13.67 5.04 -5.38
C GLN A 240 -15.02 5.30 -4.70
N GLU A 241 -15.97 4.41 -4.86
CA GLU A 241 -17.28 4.48 -4.22
C GLU A 241 -17.17 4.53 -2.70
N ALA A 242 -16.33 3.68 -2.11
CA ALA A 242 -16.06 3.70 -0.67
C ALA A 242 -15.47 5.03 -0.20
N LEU A 243 -14.57 5.65 -0.97
CA LEU A 243 -14.03 6.98 -0.66
C LEU A 243 -15.08 8.10 -0.75
N GLU A 244 -16.07 7.95 -1.63
CA GLU A 244 -17.16 8.93 -1.83
C GLU A 244 -18.26 8.77 -0.78
N GLN A 245 -18.56 7.54 -0.34
CA GLN A 245 -19.59 7.24 0.64
C GLN A 245 -19.17 7.48 2.10
N LEU A 246 -17.88 7.75 2.35
CA LEU A 246 -17.44 8.06 3.71
C LEU A 246 -18.20 9.28 4.27
N PRO A 247 -18.81 9.15 5.46
CA PRO A 247 -19.54 10.26 6.08
C PRO A 247 -18.63 11.48 6.23
N ALA A 248 -19.12 12.66 5.84
CA ALA A 248 -18.37 13.90 6.02
C ALA A 248 -18.07 14.11 7.51
N THR A 249 -16.80 14.33 7.86
CA THR A 249 -16.45 14.72 9.22
C THR A 249 -16.78 16.19 9.36
N LYS A 250 -17.66 16.53 10.31
CA LYS A 250 -17.85 17.92 10.69
C LYS A 250 -16.58 18.38 11.39
N ALA A 251 -15.82 19.26 10.76
CA ALA A 251 -14.72 19.92 11.46
C ALA A 251 -15.30 20.67 12.67
N PRO A 252 -14.63 20.63 13.84
CA PRO A 252 -15.02 21.45 14.98
C PRO A 252 -15.10 22.92 14.56
N GLU A 253 -16.13 23.62 15.00
CA GLU A 253 -16.27 25.05 14.77
C GLU A 253 -15.14 25.77 15.53
N SER A 254 -14.42 26.66 14.88
CA SER A 254 -13.34 27.42 15.52
C SER A 254 -13.87 28.78 15.95
N SER A 255 -13.86 29.06 17.25
CA SER A 255 -14.35 30.33 17.81
C SER A 255 -13.77 30.64 19.19
N GLY A 256 -13.13 31.77 19.36
CA GLY A 256 -12.67 32.26 20.66
C GLY A 256 -11.50 31.48 21.28
N ASP A 257 -11.36 31.58 22.63
CA ASP A 257 -10.24 30.99 23.39
C ASP A 257 -10.62 29.70 24.12
N THR A 258 -11.79 29.13 23.82
CA THR A 258 -12.40 28.09 24.64
C THR A 258 -12.65 26.81 23.81
N LEU A 259 -12.21 25.68 24.34
CA LEU A 259 -12.66 24.37 23.89
C LEU A 259 -13.98 24.06 24.57
N ARG A 260 -15.04 23.92 23.79
CA ARG A 260 -16.38 23.63 24.30
C ARG A 260 -16.97 22.41 23.60
N ALA A 261 -17.50 21.50 24.38
CA ALA A 261 -18.34 20.42 23.88
C ALA A 261 -19.69 20.48 24.60
N GLU A 262 -20.78 20.44 23.85
CA GLU A 262 -22.15 20.53 24.35
C GLU A 262 -22.90 19.28 24.03
N ASN A 263 -23.45 18.63 25.07
CA ASN A 263 -24.23 17.40 24.98
C ASN A 263 -23.55 16.33 24.10
N LEU A 264 -22.23 16.17 24.27
CA LEU A 264 -21.42 15.30 23.45
C LEU A 264 -21.65 13.85 23.83
N SER A 265 -22.08 13.04 22.86
CA SER A 265 -22.26 11.60 23.00
C SER A 265 -21.40 10.88 21.96
N LEU A 266 -20.66 9.86 22.39
CA LEU A 266 -19.70 9.12 21.57
C LEU A 266 -20.12 7.67 21.41
N ALA A 267 -19.91 7.12 20.22
CA ALA A 267 -20.09 5.70 19.94
C ALA A 267 -18.86 5.10 19.24
N THR A 268 -18.73 3.78 19.28
CA THR A 268 -17.81 3.01 18.46
C THR A 268 -18.32 2.95 17.01
N ALA A 269 -17.49 2.48 16.08
CA ALA A 269 -17.89 2.26 14.68
C ALA A 269 -19.06 1.27 14.56
N ASP A 270 -19.14 0.30 15.48
CA ASP A 270 -20.23 -0.71 15.56
C ASP A 270 -21.51 -0.14 16.22
N GLY A 271 -21.54 1.16 16.56
CA GLY A 271 -22.71 1.80 17.15
C GLY A 271 -22.86 1.66 18.66
N ARG A 272 -21.92 1.00 19.38
CA ARG A 272 -21.95 0.90 20.84
C ARG A 272 -21.67 2.26 21.49
N ALA A 273 -22.57 2.74 22.32
CA ALA A 273 -22.38 3.98 23.06
C ALA A 273 -21.24 3.85 24.08
N LEU A 274 -20.38 4.86 24.16
CA LEU A 274 -19.27 4.96 25.11
C LEU A 274 -19.55 6.02 26.17
N ILE A 275 -19.83 7.25 25.74
CA ILE A 275 -20.07 8.43 26.57
C ILE A 275 -21.39 9.05 26.12
N SER A 276 -22.18 9.58 27.06
CA SER A 276 -23.45 10.24 26.79
C SER A 276 -23.56 11.55 27.55
N GLY A 277 -23.96 12.63 26.82
CA GLY A 277 -24.31 13.90 27.45
C GLY A 277 -23.13 14.63 28.12
N LEU A 278 -21.93 14.53 27.59
CA LEU A 278 -20.75 15.23 28.12
C LEU A 278 -20.81 16.72 27.77
N ASP A 279 -20.80 17.56 28.81
CA ASP A 279 -20.56 18.99 28.68
C ASP A 279 -19.15 19.31 29.19
N LEU A 280 -18.34 19.92 28.31
CA LEU A 280 -16.97 20.29 28.57
C LEU A 280 -16.76 21.76 28.20
N ASN A 281 -16.11 22.51 29.08
CA ASN A 281 -15.75 23.89 28.82
C ASN A 281 -14.36 24.16 29.42
N VAL A 282 -13.34 24.29 28.57
CA VAL A 282 -11.95 24.54 28.99
C VAL A 282 -11.42 25.74 28.25
N ARG A 283 -10.98 26.74 28.99
CA ARG A 283 -10.41 27.96 28.43
C ARG A 283 -8.88 27.83 28.30
N ALA A 284 -8.34 28.35 27.23
CA ALA A 284 -6.90 28.50 27.07
C ALA A 284 -6.39 29.77 27.84
N PRO A 285 -5.20 29.71 28.47
CA PRO A 285 -4.39 28.50 28.68
C PRO A 285 -4.97 27.58 29.74
N GLY A 286 -4.82 26.26 29.53
CA GLY A 286 -5.39 25.29 30.46
C GLY A 286 -4.83 23.90 30.31
N TRP A 287 -4.66 23.19 31.44
CA TRP A 287 -4.16 21.82 31.48
C TRP A 287 -5.21 20.93 32.15
N LEU A 288 -5.88 20.08 31.37
CA LEU A 288 -6.95 19.19 31.81
C LEU A 288 -6.52 17.73 31.65
N LEU A 289 -6.70 16.94 32.72
CA LEU A 289 -6.56 15.51 32.68
C LEU A 289 -7.93 14.83 32.50
N LEU A 290 -8.03 13.89 31.56
CA LEU A 290 -9.18 13.01 31.38
C LEU A 290 -8.94 11.72 32.15
N ASP A 291 -9.69 11.50 33.23
CA ASP A 291 -9.63 10.30 34.05
C ASP A 291 -10.87 9.39 33.85
N GLY A 292 -10.79 8.15 34.24
CA GLY A 292 -11.86 7.17 34.12
C GLY A 292 -11.39 5.75 33.86
N ALA A 293 -12.28 4.80 33.95
CA ALA A 293 -11.98 3.38 33.75
C ALA A 293 -11.40 3.09 32.37
N SER A 294 -10.63 1.99 32.25
CA SER A 294 -10.15 1.55 30.94
C SER A 294 -11.33 1.18 30.04
N GLY A 295 -11.26 1.53 28.76
CA GLY A 295 -12.31 1.25 27.77
C GLY A 295 -13.53 2.17 27.81
N ILE A 296 -13.57 3.20 28.66
CA ILE A 296 -14.68 4.16 28.73
C ILE A 296 -14.77 5.11 27.51
N GLY A 297 -13.70 5.19 26.71
CA GLY A 297 -13.69 6.06 25.53
C GLY A 297 -12.81 7.29 25.65
N LYS A 298 -11.82 7.35 26.58
CA LYS A 298 -10.88 8.49 26.74
C LYS A 298 -10.17 8.83 25.43
N THR A 299 -9.50 7.87 24.82
CA THR A 299 -8.82 8.03 23.52
C THR A 299 -9.79 8.40 22.41
N THR A 300 -11.00 7.83 22.40
CA THR A 300 -12.05 8.17 21.43
C THR A 300 -12.50 9.62 21.59
N LEU A 301 -12.61 10.10 22.84
CA LEU A 301 -12.91 11.51 23.12
C LEU A 301 -11.82 12.44 22.55
N LEU A 302 -10.54 12.16 22.81
CA LEU A 302 -9.45 12.96 22.21
C LEU A 302 -9.51 12.97 20.69
N ARG A 303 -9.74 11.80 20.05
CA ARG A 303 -9.89 11.71 18.59
C ARG A 303 -11.09 12.50 18.08
N THR A 304 -12.19 12.54 18.83
CA THR A 304 -13.39 13.32 18.49
C THR A 304 -13.10 14.81 18.58
N LEU A 305 -12.46 15.25 19.65
CA LEU A 305 -12.07 16.66 19.84
C LEU A 305 -11.01 17.10 18.82
N ALA A 306 -10.14 16.18 18.38
CA ALA A 306 -9.20 16.40 17.28
C ALA A 306 -9.86 16.40 15.88
N GLY A 307 -11.16 16.11 15.76
CA GLY A 307 -11.90 16.13 14.52
C GLY A 307 -11.66 14.93 13.60
N ILE A 308 -11.08 13.81 14.11
CA ILE A 308 -10.78 12.62 13.30
C ILE A 308 -11.78 11.47 13.51
N TRP A 309 -12.57 11.49 14.60
CA TRP A 309 -13.56 10.47 14.92
C TRP A 309 -14.96 10.90 14.48
N PRO A 310 -15.65 10.19 13.57
CA PRO A 310 -16.90 10.65 12.98
C PRO A 310 -18.16 10.23 13.77
N TYR A 311 -18.06 9.25 14.70
CA TYR A 311 -19.22 8.64 15.36
C TYR A 311 -19.55 9.35 16.67
N TYR A 312 -20.06 10.60 16.57
CA TYR A 312 -20.48 11.39 17.72
C TYR A 312 -21.75 12.21 17.42
N ARG A 313 -22.41 12.66 18.49
CA ARG A 313 -23.52 13.62 18.48
C ARG A 313 -23.19 14.74 19.46
N GLY A 314 -23.66 15.94 19.18
CA GLY A 314 -23.37 17.13 19.98
C GLY A 314 -22.63 18.17 19.16
N ARG A 315 -22.27 19.30 19.80
CA ARG A 315 -21.51 20.39 19.17
C ARG A 315 -20.13 20.49 19.81
N ILE A 316 -19.11 20.70 18.99
CA ILE A 316 -17.74 20.90 19.42
C ILE A 316 -17.25 22.23 18.84
N THR A 317 -16.74 23.09 19.73
CA THR A 317 -16.10 24.36 19.36
C THR A 317 -14.68 24.34 19.89
N THR A 318 -13.71 24.66 19.04
CA THR A 318 -12.27 24.69 19.39
C THR A 318 -11.75 26.12 19.42
N PRO A 319 -10.71 26.42 20.25
CA PRO A 319 -10.04 27.72 20.20
C PRO A 319 -9.50 28.01 18.80
N GLY A 320 -9.65 29.25 18.33
CA GLY A 320 -9.09 29.71 17.05
C GLY A 320 -9.71 30.98 16.54
N SER A 321 -8.95 31.77 15.82
CA SER A 321 -9.44 32.97 15.13
C SER A 321 -10.14 32.58 13.82
N GLY A 322 -11.43 32.57 13.82
CA GLY A 322 -12.49 32.60 12.79
C GLY A 322 -12.26 32.29 11.31
N THR A 323 -11.18 31.60 10.90
CA THR A 323 -11.04 31.01 9.58
C THR A 323 -10.45 29.61 9.75
N ALA A 324 -11.33 28.66 10.00
CA ALA A 324 -10.96 27.26 10.09
C ALA A 324 -10.49 26.76 8.70
N ASN A 325 -9.21 26.88 8.45
CA ASN A 325 -8.54 26.11 7.41
C ASN A 325 -8.04 24.79 8.03
N VAL A 326 -8.97 23.97 8.53
CA VAL A 326 -8.66 22.59 8.91
C VAL A 326 -8.41 21.82 7.60
N GLY A 327 -7.12 21.61 7.30
CA GLY A 327 -6.70 20.71 6.23
C GLY A 327 -6.78 21.26 4.81
N ARG A 328 -6.31 22.48 4.55
CA ARG A 328 -5.73 22.70 3.22
C ARG A 328 -4.46 21.86 3.14
N PRO A 329 -4.39 20.87 2.24
CA PRO A 329 -3.08 20.36 1.87
C PRO A 329 -2.29 21.56 1.35
N PHE A 330 -1.08 21.72 1.86
CA PHE A 330 -0.11 22.70 1.39
C PHE A 330 0.03 22.48 -0.13
N MET A 331 -0.72 23.25 -0.92
CA MET A 331 -0.41 23.41 -2.33
C MET A 331 0.83 24.29 -2.36
N ALA A 332 1.95 23.68 -2.66
CA ALA A 332 3.11 24.40 -3.15
C ALA A 332 2.65 25.20 -4.36
N ASP A 333 2.73 26.52 -4.26
CA ASP A 333 2.56 27.41 -5.39
C ASP A 333 3.52 26.94 -6.49
N LYS A 334 2.93 26.60 -7.64
CA LYS A 334 3.68 26.33 -8.86
C LYS A 334 4.25 27.67 -9.36
N GLU A 335 5.40 28.04 -8.86
CA GLU A 335 6.31 28.91 -9.61
C GLU A 335 7.75 28.59 -9.21
N ASN A 336 8.49 28.07 -10.24
CA ASN A 336 9.94 27.98 -10.32
C ASN A 336 10.67 27.16 -9.24
N VAL A 337 10.90 25.86 -9.50
CA VAL A 337 12.26 25.29 -9.53
C VAL A 337 12.20 23.98 -10.35
N GLY A 338 12.82 24.01 -11.53
CA GLY A 338 13.12 22.80 -12.30
C GLY A 338 14.26 22.03 -11.63
N HIS A 339 13.94 21.04 -10.86
CA HIS A 339 14.84 19.96 -10.51
C HIS A 339 14.13 18.63 -10.72
N GLN A 340 14.64 17.91 -11.72
CA GLN A 340 14.25 16.55 -12.07
C GLN A 340 14.49 15.63 -10.87
N CYS A 341 13.42 15.06 -10.38
CA CYS A 341 13.49 13.86 -9.54
C CYS A 341 13.90 12.68 -10.43
N PRO A 342 14.91 11.88 -10.09
CA PRO A 342 15.24 10.68 -10.87
C PRO A 342 14.14 9.65 -10.67
N THR A 343 13.45 9.36 -11.74
CA THR A 343 12.43 8.32 -11.81
C THR A 343 13.12 6.96 -11.67
N TYR A 344 12.73 6.17 -10.72
CA TYR A 344 13.18 4.78 -10.46
C TYR A 344 12.88 3.79 -11.61
N ALA A 345 12.38 4.29 -12.74
CA ALA A 345 12.04 3.49 -13.92
C ALA A 345 13.18 3.30 -14.94
N SER A 346 14.34 3.96 -14.79
CA SER A 346 15.41 3.89 -15.79
C SER A 346 16.53 2.88 -15.49
N ALA A 347 16.47 2.15 -14.38
CA ALA A 347 17.50 1.17 -14.03
C ALA A 347 17.27 -0.25 -14.58
N LEU A 348 16.14 -0.52 -15.23
CA LEU A 348 15.81 -1.86 -15.78
C LEU A 348 15.82 -1.95 -17.31
N HIS A 349 16.12 -0.87 -18.04
CA HIS A 349 16.11 -0.88 -19.52
C HIS A 349 17.47 -0.60 -20.19
N GLY A 350 18.55 -0.65 -19.44
CA GLY A 350 19.90 -0.34 -19.93
C GLY A 350 20.86 -1.51 -20.04
N LYS A 351 20.39 -2.75 -20.30
CA LYS A 351 21.29 -3.88 -20.62
C LYS A 351 20.62 -4.94 -21.49
N MET A 352 20.24 -4.59 -22.70
CA MET A 352 20.01 -5.56 -23.77
C MET A 352 20.10 -4.87 -25.12
N GLU A 353 21.32 -4.51 -25.53
CA GLU A 353 21.69 -4.41 -26.92
C GLU A 353 23.19 -4.68 -27.05
N ASN A 354 23.49 -5.60 -27.98
CA ASN A 354 24.81 -5.99 -28.55
C ASN A 354 25.66 -6.98 -27.73
N SER A 355 25.51 -8.25 -28.08
CA SER A 355 26.56 -9.00 -28.79
C SER A 355 26.01 -10.38 -29.16
N GLY A 356 25.75 -10.60 -30.45
CA GLY A 356 25.74 -11.93 -31.03
C GLY A 356 27.16 -12.45 -31.04
N ASP A 357 27.34 -13.67 -30.54
CA ASP A 357 28.14 -14.71 -31.16
C ASP A 357 28.07 -15.96 -30.30
N GLY A 358 27.89 -17.08 -31.00
CA GLY A 358 27.65 -18.38 -30.41
C GLY A 358 28.84 -18.96 -29.63
N VAL A 359 28.57 -19.98 -28.87
CA VAL A 359 29.25 -21.28 -28.78
C VAL A 359 28.75 -22.02 -27.54
N HIS A 360 28.58 -23.29 -27.67
CA HIS A 360 28.08 -24.40 -26.89
C HIS A 360 28.60 -24.58 -25.42
N PRO A 361 27.97 -25.44 -24.64
CA PRO A 361 28.06 -25.52 -23.19
C PRO A 361 29.15 -26.45 -22.68
N GLN A 362 29.76 -26.14 -21.55
CA GLN A 362 30.37 -27.16 -20.68
C GLN A 362 30.56 -26.69 -19.23
N THR A 363 30.13 -27.57 -18.32
CA THR A 363 30.68 -27.94 -17.01
C THR A 363 30.58 -26.97 -15.84
N ALA A 364 29.94 -27.52 -14.81
CA ALA A 364 29.99 -27.17 -13.40
C ALA A 364 31.43 -27.03 -12.86
N GLN A 365 31.63 -26.04 -12.00
CA GLN A 365 32.58 -26.16 -10.86
C GLN A 365 32.42 -24.99 -9.87
N GLU A 366 32.10 -25.35 -8.64
CA GLU A 366 32.62 -24.89 -7.34
C GLU A 366 32.85 -23.40 -7.02
N LEU A 367 32.21 -23.00 -5.92
CA LEU A 367 32.54 -21.86 -5.05
C LEU A 367 34.01 -21.87 -4.60
N PRO A 368 34.60 -20.69 -4.33
CA PRO A 368 34.95 -20.40 -2.95
C PRO A 368 34.70 -18.94 -2.49
N SER A 369 34.34 -18.79 -1.24
CA SER A 369 34.57 -17.59 -0.44
C SER A 369 36.06 -17.36 -0.28
N PRO A 370 36.50 -16.09 -0.15
CA PRO A 370 37.14 -15.79 1.14
C PRO A 370 36.95 -14.35 1.66
N CYS A 371 37.03 -14.26 2.97
CA CYS A 371 37.48 -13.12 3.76
C CYS A 371 38.78 -12.47 3.25
N GLY A 372 38.85 -11.14 3.33
CA GLY A 372 40.05 -10.37 3.11
C GLY A 372 39.98 -8.96 3.68
N ARG A 373 40.59 -8.81 4.80
CA ARG A 373 41.01 -7.69 5.62
C ARG A 373 41.34 -6.37 4.92
N VAL A 374 41.04 -5.31 5.69
CA VAL A 374 41.46 -3.90 5.72
C VAL A 374 42.95 -3.70 5.44
N PRO A 375 43.35 -2.49 4.94
CA PRO A 375 44.34 -1.75 5.72
C PRO A 375 43.94 -0.27 5.98
N THR A 376 44.21 0.10 7.22
CA THR A 376 44.38 1.43 7.80
C THR A 376 45.58 2.17 7.23
N GLN A 377 45.52 3.49 7.14
CA GLN A 377 46.51 4.57 7.37
C GLN A 377 46.16 5.79 6.52
N ASN A 378 46.12 7.04 6.98
CA ASN A 378 46.99 7.86 7.83
C ASN A 378 46.16 9.13 8.25
N ALA A 379 46.13 9.55 9.38
CA ALA A 379 46.80 10.45 10.28
C ALA A 379 47.46 11.71 9.66
N ALA A 380 46.95 12.87 10.05
CA ALA A 380 47.69 14.11 10.32
C ALA A 380 46.73 15.00 11.16
N ALA A 381 46.89 15.17 12.37
CA ALA A 381 47.62 16.04 13.27
C ALA A 381 47.66 17.50 12.80
N PHE A 382 47.01 18.40 13.55
CA PHE A 382 47.63 19.69 13.93
C PHE A 382 46.89 20.41 15.04
N CYS A 383 47.59 20.55 16.12
CA CYS A 383 47.88 21.65 17.02
C CYS A 383 46.86 22.10 18.07
N VAL A 384 47.25 21.75 19.25
CA VAL A 384 46.91 22.29 20.56
C VAL A 384 47.56 23.65 20.77
N GLY A 385 46.83 24.56 21.38
CA GLY A 385 47.34 25.72 22.08
C GLY A 385 46.46 26.02 23.31
N PRO A 386 47.06 26.30 24.47
CA PRO A 386 46.34 26.28 25.73
C PRO A 386 45.98 27.72 26.22
N GLY A 387 44.98 27.83 27.05
CA GLY A 387 44.81 29.04 27.84
C GLY A 387 43.46 29.26 28.50
N GLY A 388 43.41 29.15 29.80
CA GLY A 388 42.68 30.07 30.65
C GLY A 388 41.31 29.59 31.16
N GLY A 389 41.28 29.09 32.40
CA GLY A 389 40.07 28.88 33.17
C GLY A 389 39.45 30.23 33.63
N ALA A 390 38.13 30.23 33.82
CA ALA A 390 37.44 30.96 34.86
C ALA A 390 36.02 30.42 35.01
N GLY A 391 35.65 30.10 36.24
CA GLY A 391 34.31 29.69 36.63
C GLY A 391 33.32 30.84 36.40
N GLY A 392 32.08 30.51 36.05
CA GLY A 392 31.06 31.47 35.89
C GLY A 392 29.68 30.81 35.95
N GLY A 393 28.95 31.24 36.95
CA GLY A 393 27.67 30.79 37.43
C GLY A 393 26.60 30.57 36.35
N VAL A 394 25.70 29.70 36.69
CA VAL A 394 24.45 29.45 35.99
C VAL A 394 23.65 30.77 35.94
N SER A 395 23.60 31.39 34.79
CA SER A 395 22.73 32.56 34.53
C SER A 395 21.36 32.08 34.11
N PRO A 396 20.29 32.80 34.48
CA PRO A 396 18.92 32.41 34.16
C PRO A 396 18.66 32.49 32.66
N GLN A 397 17.90 31.53 32.20
CA GLN A 397 17.51 31.26 30.82
C GLN A 397 17.04 32.51 30.08
N THR A 398 17.78 32.93 29.09
CA THR A 398 17.35 33.92 28.10
C THR A 398 16.18 33.35 27.29
N PRO A 399 15.07 34.08 27.11
CA PRO A 399 14.01 33.66 26.20
C PRO A 399 14.55 33.52 24.78
N LEU A 400 14.01 32.55 24.05
CA LEU A 400 14.29 32.35 22.61
C LEU A 400 14.08 33.68 21.87
N PRO A 401 14.96 34.09 20.93
CA PRO A 401 14.67 35.20 20.05
C PRO A 401 13.36 34.92 19.30
N ASP A 402 12.49 35.93 19.21
CA ASP A 402 11.27 35.94 18.42
C ASP A 402 11.62 35.75 16.93
N SER A 403 11.93 34.51 16.56
CA SER A 403 11.87 34.10 15.19
C SER A 403 10.39 33.98 14.82
N ALA A 404 10.01 34.58 13.69
CA ALA A 404 8.66 34.69 13.20
C ALA A 404 7.84 33.40 13.50
N PRO A 405 6.58 33.53 13.95
CA PRO A 405 5.78 32.39 14.36
C PRO A 405 5.70 31.41 13.17
N ILE A 406 6.32 30.25 13.34
CA ILE A 406 6.15 29.16 12.42
C ILE A 406 4.65 28.85 12.45
N GLN A 407 3.94 29.05 11.34
CA GLN A 407 2.52 28.72 11.21
C GLN A 407 2.37 27.21 11.23
N HIS A 408 2.63 26.59 12.37
CA HIS A 408 2.39 25.18 12.62
C HIS A 408 0.94 25.01 13.08
N GLY A 409 0.34 23.88 12.69
CA GLY A 409 -1.08 23.61 12.89
C GLY A 409 -1.53 23.94 14.31
N GLN A 410 -2.67 24.56 14.44
CA GLN A 410 -3.27 24.96 15.71
C GLN A 410 -3.42 23.80 16.70
N VAL A 411 -3.43 22.56 16.23
CA VAL A 411 -3.67 21.34 17.01
C VAL A 411 -2.58 20.30 16.76
N LEU A 412 -2.01 19.76 17.84
CA LEU A 412 -1.09 18.61 17.79
C LEU A 412 -1.62 17.48 18.69
N SER A 413 -1.65 16.27 18.15
CA SER A 413 -2.02 15.08 18.90
C SER A 413 -0.83 14.13 18.98
N LEU A 414 -0.42 13.76 20.19
CA LEU A 414 0.63 12.81 20.46
C LEU A 414 -0.02 11.48 20.91
N PRO A 415 -0.02 10.45 20.06
CA PRO A 415 -0.63 9.17 20.37
C PRO A 415 0.25 8.33 21.31
N GLN A 416 -0.33 7.32 21.92
CA GLN A 416 0.35 6.36 22.79
C GLN A 416 1.59 5.71 22.14
N ARG A 417 1.49 5.39 20.83
CA ARG A 417 2.61 4.91 20.00
C ARG A 417 2.94 5.96 18.96
N PRO A 418 4.10 6.61 19.06
CA PRO A 418 4.51 7.60 18.09
C PRO A 418 4.69 7.01 16.68
N TYR A 419 4.26 7.74 15.67
CA TYR A 419 4.57 7.42 14.28
C TYR A 419 5.95 7.98 13.93
N LEU A 420 6.87 7.09 13.56
CA LEU A 420 8.24 7.40 13.16
C LEU A 420 8.52 6.75 11.81
N PRO A 421 8.34 7.48 10.70
CA PRO A 421 8.66 6.97 9.37
C PRO A 421 10.16 6.70 9.20
N HIS A 422 10.50 5.84 8.23
CA HIS A 422 11.87 5.68 7.77
C HIS A 422 12.27 6.94 7.00
N ASP A 423 13.00 7.84 7.65
CA ASP A 423 13.38 9.15 7.14
C ASP A 423 14.50 9.71 8.02
N THR A 424 14.99 10.93 7.73
CA THR A 424 15.96 11.60 8.56
C THR A 424 15.39 11.90 9.96
N LEU A 425 16.27 12.07 10.96
CA LEU A 425 15.84 12.45 12.29
C LEU A 425 15.19 13.84 12.27
N ARG A 426 15.71 14.76 11.45
CA ARG A 426 15.15 16.09 11.19
C ARG A 426 13.69 15.99 10.73
N ALA A 427 13.41 15.20 9.69
CA ALA A 427 12.06 15.01 9.19
C ALA A 427 11.13 14.40 10.25
N ASN A 428 11.65 13.48 11.05
CA ASN A 428 10.91 12.89 12.17
C ASN A 428 10.60 13.92 13.27
N LEU A 429 11.50 14.83 13.60
CA LEU A 429 11.28 15.89 14.58
C LEU A 429 10.30 16.96 14.08
N CYS A 430 10.41 17.32 12.81
CA CYS A 430 9.57 18.36 12.21
C CYS A 430 8.17 17.86 11.83
N TYR A 431 7.91 16.54 11.80
CA TYR A 431 6.62 15.98 11.37
C TYR A 431 5.43 16.59 12.12
N PRO A 432 4.34 17.01 11.41
CA PRO A 432 4.04 16.81 9.98
C PRO A 432 4.64 17.86 9.02
N ALA A 433 5.25 18.94 9.51
CA ALA A 433 5.97 19.89 8.67
C ALA A 433 7.29 19.26 8.18
N ARG A 434 7.80 19.69 7.02
CA ARG A 434 9.02 19.07 6.46
C ARG A 434 10.26 19.95 6.50
N ASP A 435 10.13 21.28 6.42
CA ASP A 435 11.25 22.18 6.21
C ASP A 435 11.16 23.51 7.00
N GLY A 436 12.30 24.16 7.17
CA GLY A 436 12.38 25.55 7.62
C GLY A 436 12.62 25.75 9.11
N ILE A 437 12.95 24.69 9.88
CA ILE A 437 13.27 24.81 11.30
C ILE A 437 14.79 24.81 11.49
N ASP A 438 15.30 25.82 12.22
CA ASP A 438 16.73 25.94 12.50
C ASP A 438 17.24 24.77 13.36
N ASP A 439 18.43 24.28 13.04
CA ASP A 439 19.12 23.21 13.75
C ASP A 439 19.25 23.49 15.23
N ALA A 440 19.50 24.75 15.61
CA ALA A 440 19.59 25.16 16.99
C ALA A 440 18.29 24.87 17.78
N VAL A 441 17.13 25.03 17.14
CA VAL A 441 15.82 24.71 17.74
C VAL A 441 15.65 23.22 17.92
N LEU A 442 16.03 22.43 16.91
CA LEU A 442 15.92 20.97 16.94
C LEU A 442 16.84 20.36 18.00
N ILE A 443 18.10 20.82 18.06
CA ILE A 443 19.09 20.38 19.04
C ILE A 443 18.60 20.71 20.46
N ARG A 444 18.12 21.92 20.69
CA ARG A 444 17.59 22.33 22.00
C ARG A 444 16.37 21.51 22.41
N ALA A 445 15.47 21.19 21.48
CA ALA A 445 14.34 20.32 21.79
C ALA A 445 14.80 18.92 22.19
N LEU A 446 15.80 18.35 21.50
CA LEU A 446 16.40 17.07 21.87
C LEU A 446 17.07 17.10 23.26
N GLU A 447 17.75 18.20 23.61
CA GLU A 447 18.34 18.41 24.92
C GLU A 447 17.28 18.45 26.02
N GLN A 448 16.19 19.22 25.80
CA GLN A 448 15.10 19.37 26.75
C GLN A 448 14.36 18.04 27.04
N VAL A 449 14.31 17.13 26.07
CA VAL A 449 13.71 15.80 26.29
C VAL A 449 14.73 14.73 26.69
N GLY A 450 16.02 15.09 26.89
CA GLY A 450 17.07 14.18 27.31
C GLY A 450 17.54 13.23 26.20
N LEU A 451 17.53 13.68 24.95
CA LEU A 451 18.01 12.94 23.77
C LEU A 451 19.22 13.63 23.13
N THR A 452 20.04 14.33 23.90
CA THR A 452 21.23 15.09 23.45
C THR A 452 22.18 14.27 22.57
N ARG A 453 22.28 12.95 22.83
CA ARG A 453 23.12 12.04 22.03
C ARG A 453 22.73 11.99 20.55
N LEU A 454 21.50 12.34 20.21
CA LEU A 454 20.99 12.34 18.83
C LEU A 454 21.22 13.66 18.08
N ALA A 455 21.72 14.70 18.76
CA ALA A 455 21.92 16.03 18.18
C ALA A 455 22.86 16.03 16.95
N GLY A 456 23.84 15.11 16.92
CA GLY A 456 24.75 14.96 15.78
C GLY A 456 24.22 14.09 14.63
N GLU A 457 23.00 13.56 14.72
CA GLU A 457 22.44 12.62 13.76
C GLU A 457 21.21 13.20 13.02
N LEU A 458 21.01 14.52 12.99
CA LEU A 458 19.82 15.16 12.44
C LEU A 458 19.53 14.74 10.98
N ASP A 459 20.57 14.64 10.16
CA ASP A 459 20.42 14.31 8.73
C ASP A 459 20.58 12.81 8.42
N ARG A 460 20.75 11.99 9.48
CA ARG A 460 20.80 10.55 9.32
C ARG A 460 19.42 9.98 9.02
N GLU A 461 19.31 9.25 7.92
CA GLU A 461 18.14 8.45 7.56
C GLU A 461 18.21 7.08 8.22
N ASP A 462 17.16 6.70 8.95
CA ASP A 462 17.10 5.42 9.67
C ASP A 462 15.64 5.01 9.96
N ALA A 463 15.43 3.73 10.29
CA ALA A 463 14.17 3.22 10.83
C ALA A 463 14.09 3.54 12.34
N TRP A 464 13.89 4.81 12.69
CA TRP A 464 13.94 5.31 14.06
C TRP A 464 13.00 4.58 15.02
N GLY A 465 11.84 4.10 14.53
CA GLY A 465 10.91 3.30 15.33
C GLY A 465 11.49 1.96 15.80
N ASN A 466 12.45 1.40 15.07
CA ASN A 466 13.12 0.15 15.45
C ASN A 466 14.41 0.39 16.24
N ARG A 467 15.04 1.53 16.02
CA ARG A 467 16.32 1.89 16.64
C ARG A 467 16.17 2.44 18.06
N LEU A 468 15.11 3.21 18.30
CA LEU A 468 14.86 3.86 19.58
C LEU A 468 14.03 2.95 20.49
N SER A 469 14.40 2.92 21.78
CA SER A 469 13.55 2.31 22.81
C SER A 469 12.21 3.03 22.91
N GLY A 470 11.18 2.37 23.43
CA GLY A 470 9.86 2.96 23.54
C GLY A 470 9.83 4.28 24.32
N GLY A 471 10.62 4.40 25.40
CA GLY A 471 10.74 5.65 26.13
C GLY A 471 11.45 6.76 25.34
N GLU A 472 12.44 6.44 24.50
CA GLU A 472 13.08 7.40 23.61
C GLU A 472 12.15 7.85 22.47
N GLN A 473 11.33 6.93 21.94
CA GLN A 473 10.29 7.28 20.97
C GLN A 473 9.29 8.28 21.56
N GLN A 474 8.83 8.05 22.81
CA GLN A 474 7.95 8.99 23.51
C GLN A 474 8.62 10.35 23.75
N ARG A 475 9.89 10.37 24.17
CA ARG A 475 10.66 11.61 24.32
C ARG A 475 10.76 12.37 22.98
N LEU A 476 11.03 11.66 21.88
CA LEU A 476 11.07 12.26 20.53
C LEU A 476 9.70 12.85 20.15
N SER A 477 8.62 12.16 20.49
CA SER A 477 7.27 12.67 20.26
C SER A 477 6.98 13.94 21.05
N LEU A 478 7.44 14.02 22.31
CA LEU A 478 7.31 15.24 23.14
C LEU A 478 8.18 16.39 22.60
N ALA A 479 9.36 16.10 22.01
CA ALA A 479 10.17 17.10 21.32
C ALA A 479 9.41 17.78 20.18
N ARG A 480 8.54 17.05 19.44
CA ARG A 480 7.67 17.63 18.42
C ARG A 480 6.74 18.70 18.99
N ALA A 481 6.21 18.52 20.19
CA ALA A 481 5.37 19.54 20.83
C ALA A 481 6.16 20.81 21.20
N LEU A 482 7.42 20.66 21.66
CA LEU A 482 8.31 21.78 21.95
C LEU A 482 8.67 22.59 20.69
N ILE A 483 8.85 21.89 19.57
CA ILE A 483 9.17 22.48 18.27
C ILE A 483 7.93 23.16 17.67
N ALA A 484 6.79 22.45 17.63
CA ALA A 484 5.58 22.90 16.96
C ALA A 484 4.82 24.01 17.72
N ARG A 485 4.99 24.13 19.05
CA ARG A 485 4.29 25.07 19.92
C ARG A 485 2.80 25.20 19.60
N PRO A 486 2.01 24.11 19.70
CA PRO A 486 0.62 24.11 19.30
C PRO A 486 -0.25 24.94 20.24
N GLN A 487 -1.37 25.48 19.74
CA GLN A 487 -2.40 26.09 20.58
C GLN A 487 -3.19 25.06 21.38
N ILE A 488 -3.41 23.88 20.77
CA ILE A 488 -4.08 22.76 21.42
C ILE A 488 -3.17 21.53 21.33
N LEU A 489 -2.91 20.90 22.47
CA LEU A 489 -2.10 19.70 22.61
C LEU A 489 -2.94 18.55 23.18
N TYR A 490 -3.04 17.46 22.45
CA TYR A 490 -3.65 16.22 22.95
C TYR A 490 -2.56 15.20 23.26
N LEU A 491 -2.53 14.70 24.51
CA LEU A 491 -1.59 13.68 24.98
C LEU A 491 -2.35 12.39 25.33
N ASP A 492 -2.26 11.38 24.49
CA ASP A 492 -2.88 10.07 24.71
C ASP A 492 -1.83 9.10 25.25
N GLU A 493 -1.71 9.01 26.58
CA GLU A 493 -0.74 8.16 27.29
C GLU A 493 0.71 8.37 26.78
N ALA A 494 1.07 9.56 26.39
CA ALA A 494 2.34 9.88 25.73
C ALA A 494 3.58 9.71 26.61
N THR A 495 3.43 9.34 27.88
CA THR A 495 4.51 9.14 28.87
C THR A 495 4.51 7.75 29.52
N ASN A 496 3.66 6.83 29.10
CA ASN A 496 3.44 5.55 29.79
C ASN A 496 4.65 4.59 29.76
N GLN A 497 5.63 4.82 28.87
CA GLN A 497 6.88 4.03 28.78
C GLN A 497 8.07 4.72 29.48
N LEU A 498 7.80 5.83 30.18
CA LEU A 498 8.78 6.55 30.99
C LEU A 498 8.55 6.26 32.47
N ASP A 499 9.62 6.29 33.25
CA ASP A 499 9.50 6.30 34.72
C ASP A 499 8.81 7.58 35.21
N ASP A 500 8.20 7.52 36.40
CA ASP A 500 7.41 8.63 36.94
C ASP A 500 8.22 9.93 37.11
N ALA A 501 9.53 9.84 37.40
CA ALA A 501 10.38 11.00 37.57
C ALA A 501 10.67 11.69 36.22
N ALA A 502 11.05 10.92 35.20
CA ALA A 502 11.31 11.44 33.86
C ALA A 502 10.02 11.96 33.22
N ALA A 503 8.92 11.25 33.37
CA ALA A 503 7.61 11.67 32.87
C ALA A 503 7.18 13.00 33.49
N SER A 504 7.30 13.15 34.82
CA SER A 504 6.96 14.38 35.54
C SER A 504 7.86 15.55 35.13
N ALA A 505 9.17 15.31 34.96
CA ALA A 505 10.10 16.34 34.50
C ALA A 505 9.74 16.84 33.10
N LEU A 506 9.41 15.94 32.17
CA LEU A 506 9.05 16.29 30.80
C LEU A 506 7.71 17.05 30.72
N ILE A 507 6.71 16.64 31.49
CA ILE A 507 5.42 17.38 31.54
C ILE A 507 5.64 18.79 32.08
N ARG A 508 6.45 18.98 33.14
CA ARG A 508 6.83 20.34 33.64
C ARG A 508 7.58 21.14 32.59
N THR A 509 8.49 20.52 31.84
CA THR A 509 9.19 21.19 30.73
C THR A 509 8.20 21.66 29.66
N LEU A 510 7.22 20.83 29.29
CA LEU A 510 6.16 21.23 28.36
C LEU A 510 5.30 22.36 28.91
N GLN A 511 4.90 22.30 30.19
CA GLN A 511 4.12 23.37 30.83
C GLN A 511 4.85 24.69 30.82
N ALA A 512 6.15 24.68 31.09
CA ALA A 512 6.99 25.88 31.08
C ALA A 512 7.24 26.42 29.65
N ALA A 513 7.39 25.53 28.65
CA ALA A 513 7.67 25.91 27.28
C ALA A 513 6.42 26.34 26.48
N LEU A 514 5.23 25.91 26.93
CA LEU A 514 3.94 26.14 26.25
C LEU A 514 2.94 26.85 27.19
N PRO A 515 3.21 28.08 27.64
CA PRO A 515 2.37 28.76 28.64
C PRO A 515 0.96 29.07 28.15
N ASP A 516 0.78 29.33 26.85
CA ASP A 516 -0.51 29.70 26.24
C ASP A 516 -1.29 28.48 25.67
N CYS A 517 -0.75 27.30 25.82
CA CYS A 517 -1.34 26.07 25.24
C CYS A 517 -2.53 25.55 26.05
N LEU A 518 -3.55 25.09 25.34
CA LEU A 518 -4.61 24.24 25.90
C LEU A 518 -4.21 22.78 25.77
N CYS A 519 -3.95 22.08 26.89
CA CYS A 519 -3.56 20.70 26.88
C CYS A 519 -4.64 19.78 27.47
N LEU A 520 -5.03 18.76 26.74
CA LEU A 520 -5.84 17.65 27.25
C LEU A 520 -5.01 16.37 27.26
N ALA A 521 -4.89 15.75 28.44
CA ALA A 521 -4.05 14.59 28.61
C ALA A 521 -4.82 13.38 29.16
N ILE A 522 -4.40 12.21 28.77
CA ILE A 522 -4.77 10.92 29.39
C ILE A 522 -3.51 10.34 29.99
N SER A 523 -3.54 10.01 31.28
CA SER A 523 -2.46 9.30 31.94
C SER A 523 -2.99 8.42 33.07
N HIS A 524 -2.36 7.27 33.26
CA HIS A 524 -2.61 6.38 34.39
C HIS A 524 -1.59 6.54 35.51
N GLN A 525 -0.49 7.28 35.27
CA GLN A 525 0.58 7.51 36.24
C GLN A 525 0.13 8.51 37.32
N PRO A 526 0.15 8.14 38.64
CA PRO A 526 -0.27 9.03 39.71
C PRO A 526 0.56 10.32 39.79
N ALA A 527 1.86 10.24 39.52
CA ALA A 527 2.76 11.37 39.51
C ALA A 527 2.39 12.43 38.45
N ILE A 528 1.89 11.99 37.29
CA ILE A 528 1.41 12.86 36.23
C ILE A 528 0.05 13.47 36.60
N LYS A 529 -0.87 12.69 37.15
CA LYS A 529 -2.19 13.18 37.59
C LYS A 529 -2.06 14.37 38.54
N ALA A 530 -1.08 14.34 39.44
CA ALA A 530 -0.83 15.40 40.40
C ALA A 530 -0.35 16.74 39.77
N LEU A 531 0.15 16.71 38.53
CA LEU A 531 0.63 17.91 37.80
C LEU A 531 -0.49 18.66 37.06
N PHE A 532 -1.67 18.05 36.94
CA PHE A 532 -2.79 18.67 36.24
C PHE A 532 -3.75 19.34 37.23
N PRO A 533 -3.95 20.67 37.12
CA PRO A 533 -4.78 21.42 38.06
C PRO A 533 -6.28 21.11 37.90
N GLN A 534 -6.67 20.65 36.72
CA GLN A 534 -8.05 20.27 36.41
C GLN A 534 -8.12 18.80 36.01
N GLN A 535 -9.11 18.10 36.53
CA GLN A 535 -9.35 16.68 36.21
C GLN A 535 -10.83 16.47 35.92
N LEU A 536 -11.13 15.76 34.85
CA LEU A 536 -12.47 15.39 34.44
C LEU A 536 -12.63 13.87 34.55
N ASP A 537 -13.52 13.44 35.45
CA ASP A 537 -13.88 12.02 35.61
C ASP A 537 -14.97 11.63 34.59
N LEU A 538 -14.59 10.88 33.56
CA LEU A 538 -15.49 10.40 32.53
C LEU A 538 -16.43 9.27 32.98
N ASN A 539 -16.19 8.65 34.16
CA ASN A 539 -17.10 7.64 34.69
C ASN A 539 -18.50 8.19 34.91
N ARG A 540 -18.64 9.50 35.16
CA ARG A 540 -19.93 10.19 35.33
C ARG A 540 -20.78 10.24 34.06
N TYR A 541 -20.17 10.09 32.91
CA TYR A 541 -20.80 10.20 31.58
C TYR A 541 -20.85 8.87 30.83
N ARG A 542 -20.56 7.78 31.53
CA ARG A 542 -20.60 6.43 30.94
C ARG A 542 -22.01 6.14 30.42
N ALA A 543 -22.09 5.78 29.13
CA ALA A 543 -23.35 5.31 28.56
C ALA A 543 -23.76 3.98 29.24
N VAL A 544 -25.03 3.86 29.62
CA VAL A 544 -25.62 2.68 30.30
C VAL A 544 -25.99 1.63 29.26
#